data_93746137a93ce09fbb3da7a80ea06fae
#
_entry.id   93746137a93ce09fbb3da7a80ea06fae
#
_cell.length_a   1.000
_cell.length_b   1.000
_cell.length_c   1.000
_cell.angle_alpha   90.00
_cell.angle_beta   90.00
_cell.angle_gamma   90.00
#
_symmetry.space_group_name_H-M   'P 1'
#
loop_
_entity.id
_entity.type
_entity.pdbx_description
1 polymer ?
#
loop_
_entity_poly.entity_id
_entity_poly.type
_entity_poly.pdbx_seq_one_letter_code
_entity_poly.pdbx_strand_id
1 'polypeptide(L)'
;MGDSKNILIKGIRIYDCAGMGAHFSSSENIALDGFKVKPRKGLWMSLTADATHFNSCRGSIEIINSEFEGMCDDATNIHGMYWQIENIKDKTLEMSYAKYRNQRISISSAPKAGDTLELPCPENYMRPTHFAKVESVSVSPDKKRIIVKTCDELPQWLAKDMAVSVKEYRPKVRIENCRVGYVRPRGFLIQTTGAVVKNCSFKDTVAMAILIEADLNTWGESAASDDILITDCVFENINSSKRNGEVAVFASAKFKKGLPFEGNIHGKIAVKNCLFKNCGKDPVRLEYTSNP
;
A
#
# COMPACT_ATOMS: atom_id res chain seq x y z
N MET A 1 -15.51 5.83 1.22
CA MET A 1 -15.44 7.29 1.02
C MET A 1 -14.49 7.57 -0.13
N GLY A 2 -14.88 8.38 -1.09
CA GLY A 2 -14.02 8.77 -2.22
C GLY A 2 -13.92 10.28 -2.35
N ASP A 3 -12.78 10.77 -2.88
CA ASP A 3 -12.53 12.19 -3.18
C ASP A 3 -12.86 13.18 -2.05
N SER A 4 -12.59 12.76 -0.82
CA SER A 4 -12.92 13.53 0.38
C SER A 4 -11.65 14.00 1.09
N LYS A 5 -11.75 15.12 1.83
CA LYS A 5 -10.60 15.68 2.56
C LYS A 5 -10.92 15.89 4.02
N ASN A 6 -9.86 15.84 4.87
CA ASN A 6 -9.92 16.14 6.30
C ASN A 6 -10.97 15.29 7.03
N ILE A 7 -10.85 13.97 6.86
CA ILE A 7 -11.79 12.99 7.40
C ILE A 7 -11.35 12.61 8.81
N LEU A 8 -12.24 12.75 9.78
CA LEU A 8 -12.06 12.22 11.12
C LEU A 8 -13.19 11.22 11.44
N ILE A 9 -12.80 9.98 11.76
CA ILE A 9 -13.72 8.94 12.26
C ILE A 9 -13.28 8.58 13.66
N LYS A 10 -14.15 8.80 14.65
CA LYS A 10 -13.81 8.59 16.05
C LYS A 10 -14.80 7.69 16.78
N GLY A 11 -14.28 6.72 17.55
CA GLY A 11 -15.08 5.89 18.44
C GLY A 11 -16.06 4.94 17.74
N ILE A 12 -15.80 4.58 16.48
CA ILE A 12 -16.65 3.65 15.71
C ILE A 12 -16.32 2.20 16.07
N ARG A 13 -17.36 1.37 16.14
CA ARG A 13 -17.23 -0.08 16.30
C ARG A 13 -18.04 -0.82 15.25
N ILE A 14 -17.37 -1.75 14.56
CA ILE A 14 -17.95 -2.65 13.57
C ILE A 14 -17.83 -4.08 14.09
N TYR A 15 -18.94 -4.80 14.19
CA TYR A 15 -18.96 -6.18 14.65
C TYR A 15 -18.95 -7.19 13.51
N ASP A 16 -19.68 -6.87 12.45
CA ASP A 16 -19.81 -7.73 11.27
C ASP A 16 -20.14 -6.88 10.03
N CYS A 17 -19.58 -7.26 8.89
CA CYS A 17 -19.87 -6.68 7.60
C CYS A 17 -19.45 -7.64 6.47
N ALA A 18 -20.30 -7.76 5.44
CA ALA A 18 -19.97 -8.48 4.22
C ALA A 18 -19.16 -7.57 3.29
N GLY A 19 -17.87 -7.44 3.54
CA GLY A 19 -16.96 -6.58 2.78
C GLY A 19 -15.94 -5.91 3.67
N MET A 20 -15.43 -4.75 3.26
CA MET A 20 -14.48 -3.92 4.01
C MET A 20 -15.18 -3.11 5.10
N GLY A 21 -14.51 -2.92 6.24
CA GLY A 21 -15.02 -2.10 7.33
C GLY A 21 -15.04 -0.61 6.98
N ALA A 22 -13.94 -0.11 6.44
CA ALA A 22 -13.85 1.24 5.90
C ALA A 22 -12.94 1.26 4.66
N HIS A 23 -13.44 1.81 3.56
CA HIS A 23 -12.68 1.99 2.31
C HIS A 23 -12.59 3.47 1.96
N PHE A 24 -11.35 3.94 1.75
CA PHE A 24 -11.03 5.29 1.32
C PHE A 24 -10.33 5.23 -0.03
N SER A 25 -10.81 6.01 -0.98
CA SER A 25 -10.24 6.10 -2.32
C SER A 25 -10.01 7.57 -2.67
N SER A 26 -8.81 7.88 -3.17
CA SER A 26 -8.44 9.24 -3.64
C SER A 26 -8.72 10.36 -2.63
N SER A 27 -8.73 10.02 -1.34
CA SER A 27 -9.06 10.93 -0.25
C SER A 27 -7.78 11.47 0.43
N GLU A 28 -7.90 12.55 1.17
CA GLU A 28 -6.75 13.27 1.72
C GLU A 28 -6.94 13.61 3.21
N ASN A 29 -5.90 13.41 4.01
CA ASN A 29 -5.87 13.67 5.45
C ASN A 29 -6.97 12.93 6.21
N ILE A 30 -6.70 11.68 6.52
CA ILE A 30 -7.67 10.76 7.13
C ILE A 30 -7.19 10.38 8.52
N ALA A 31 -8.03 10.53 9.52
CA ALA A 31 -7.74 10.12 10.90
C ALA A 31 -8.83 9.15 11.41
N LEU A 32 -8.38 8.00 11.91
CA LEU A 32 -9.19 7.02 12.62
C LEU A 32 -8.72 6.97 14.08
N ASP A 33 -9.56 7.38 15.03
CA ASP A 33 -9.26 7.34 16.46
C ASP A 33 -10.25 6.43 17.19
N GLY A 34 -9.76 5.35 17.79
CA GLY A 34 -10.61 4.38 18.46
C GLY A 34 -11.55 3.63 17.51
N PHE A 35 -11.09 3.37 16.28
CA PHE A 35 -11.82 2.59 15.27
C PHE A 35 -11.64 1.11 15.57
N LYS A 36 -12.75 0.40 15.88
CA LYS A 36 -12.72 -0.98 16.32
C LYS A 36 -13.50 -1.89 15.37
N VAL A 37 -12.80 -2.88 14.84
CA VAL A 37 -13.38 -4.01 14.12
C VAL A 37 -13.14 -5.25 14.94
N LYS A 38 -14.20 -5.87 15.41
CA LYS A 38 -14.10 -7.02 16.35
C LYS A 38 -15.36 -7.86 16.27
N PRO A 39 -15.28 -9.20 16.18
CA PRO A 39 -16.46 -10.04 16.14
C PRO A 39 -17.29 -9.91 17.43
N ARG A 40 -18.57 -10.21 17.34
CA ARG A 40 -19.43 -10.35 18.52
C ARG A 40 -18.93 -11.51 19.40
N LYS A 41 -19.21 -11.42 20.68
CA LYS A 41 -18.85 -12.49 21.64
C LYS A 41 -19.31 -13.86 21.12
N GLY A 42 -18.40 -14.80 21.10
CA GLY A 42 -18.67 -16.17 20.63
C GLY A 42 -18.56 -16.38 19.11
N LEU A 43 -18.33 -15.33 18.33
CA LEU A 43 -18.03 -15.42 16.90
C LEU A 43 -16.54 -15.23 16.66
N TRP A 44 -16.02 -15.85 15.59
CA TRP A 44 -14.61 -15.81 15.22
C TRP A 44 -14.33 -14.86 14.06
N MET A 45 -15.36 -14.43 13.33
CA MET A 45 -15.23 -13.59 12.14
C MET A 45 -15.99 -12.27 12.31
N SER A 46 -15.36 -11.17 11.92
CA SER A 46 -15.96 -9.85 11.85
C SER A 46 -16.25 -9.43 10.41
N LEU A 47 -15.26 -9.42 9.53
CA LEU A 47 -15.39 -8.95 8.16
C LEU A 47 -14.93 -10.00 7.15
N THR A 48 -15.48 -9.96 5.94
CA THR A 48 -15.04 -10.85 4.85
C THR A 48 -13.88 -10.28 4.04
N ALA A 49 -13.51 -9.03 4.26
CA ALA A 49 -12.39 -8.33 3.62
C ALA A 49 -11.63 -7.47 4.65
N ASP A 50 -10.89 -6.46 4.22
CA ASP A 50 -10.05 -5.61 5.06
C ASP A 50 -10.87 -4.84 6.12
N ALA A 51 -10.26 -4.61 7.29
CA ALA A 51 -10.87 -3.71 8.25
C ALA A 51 -10.78 -2.26 7.77
N THR A 52 -9.63 -1.85 7.23
CA THR A 52 -9.45 -0.53 6.62
C THR A 52 -8.63 -0.63 5.34
N HIS A 53 -9.06 0.07 4.31
CA HIS A 53 -8.40 0.05 3.00
C HIS A 53 -8.26 1.46 2.43
N PHE A 54 -7.03 1.86 2.08
CA PHE A 54 -6.69 3.20 1.60
C PHE A 54 -6.04 3.10 0.23
N ASN A 55 -6.79 3.40 -0.81
CA ASN A 55 -6.32 3.35 -2.19
C ASN A 55 -6.09 4.76 -2.74
N SER A 56 -4.88 5.03 -3.21
CA SER A 56 -4.50 6.30 -3.85
C SER A 56 -4.82 7.53 -2.99
N CYS A 57 -4.76 7.36 -1.67
CA CYS A 57 -4.95 8.45 -0.72
C CYS A 57 -3.72 9.38 -0.67
N ARG A 58 -3.90 10.60 -0.16
CA ARG A 58 -2.91 11.66 -0.15
C ARG A 58 -2.72 12.25 1.24
N GLY A 59 -1.71 13.10 1.38
CA GLY A 59 -1.45 13.84 2.61
C GLY A 59 -1.07 12.93 3.77
N SER A 60 -1.94 12.74 4.76
CA SER A 60 -1.69 11.91 5.93
C SER A 60 -2.78 10.88 6.19
N ILE A 61 -2.38 9.74 6.76
CA ILE A 61 -3.27 8.73 7.33
C ILE A 61 -2.84 8.49 8.77
N GLU A 62 -3.75 8.70 9.71
CA GLU A 62 -3.55 8.38 11.12
C GLU A 62 -4.52 7.29 11.57
N ILE A 63 -4.02 6.24 12.20
CA ILE A 63 -4.81 5.17 12.81
C ILE A 63 -4.31 5.04 14.24
N ILE A 64 -5.11 5.50 15.20
CA ILE A 64 -4.68 5.53 16.60
C ILE A 64 -5.71 4.87 17.52
N ASN A 65 -5.26 4.27 18.63
CA ASN A 65 -6.09 3.69 19.66
C ASN A 65 -7.12 2.67 19.13
N SER A 66 -6.78 1.97 18.05
CA SER A 66 -7.70 1.15 17.25
C SER A 66 -7.48 -0.35 17.48
N GLU A 67 -8.51 -1.16 17.18
CA GLU A 67 -8.49 -2.60 17.43
C GLU A 67 -9.07 -3.35 16.22
N PHE A 68 -8.35 -4.35 15.71
CA PHE A 68 -8.70 -5.11 14.52
C PHE A 68 -8.62 -6.60 14.80
N GLU A 69 -9.76 -7.30 14.74
CA GLU A 69 -9.85 -8.72 15.09
C GLU A 69 -10.84 -9.44 14.17
N GLY A 70 -10.46 -10.62 13.69
CA GLY A 70 -11.36 -11.55 13.01
C GLY A 70 -11.68 -11.20 11.55
N MET A 71 -10.86 -10.41 10.85
CA MET A 71 -11.03 -10.16 9.42
C MET A 71 -10.55 -11.35 8.59
N CYS A 72 -11.20 -11.57 7.43
CA CYS A 72 -10.77 -12.57 6.46
C CYS A 72 -9.73 -12.03 5.47
N ASP A 73 -9.40 -10.74 5.54
CA ASP A 73 -8.32 -10.09 4.81
C ASP A 73 -7.55 -9.14 5.75
N ASP A 74 -6.82 -8.14 5.27
CA ASP A 74 -5.89 -7.33 6.04
C ASP A 74 -6.58 -6.48 7.13
N ALA A 75 -5.88 -6.25 8.24
CA ALA A 75 -6.33 -5.26 9.21
C ALA A 75 -6.25 -3.84 8.63
N THR A 76 -5.22 -3.57 7.85
CA THR A 76 -5.05 -2.30 7.13
C THR A 76 -4.28 -2.56 5.84
N ASN A 77 -4.78 -2.02 4.72
CA ASN A 77 -4.06 -1.96 3.47
C ASN A 77 -3.94 -0.51 3.00
N ILE A 78 -2.70 -0.02 2.78
CA ILE A 78 -2.41 1.36 2.36
C ILE A 78 -1.54 1.30 1.12
N HIS A 79 -2.07 1.75 -0.01
CA HIS A 79 -1.36 1.68 -1.29
C HIS A 79 -1.78 2.75 -2.30
N GLY A 80 -0.91 3.02 -3.26
CA GLY A 80 -1.26 3.65 -4.54
C GLY A 80 -1.55 2.59 -5.61
N MET A 81 -1.57 2.99 -6.88
CA MET A 81 -1.73 2.09 -8.02
C MET A 81 -0.59 2.27 -9.01
N TYR A 82 -0.09 1.17 -9.56
CA TYR A 82 0.74 1.23 -10.74
C TYR A 82 -0.11 1.46 -12.00
N TRP A 83 0.34 2.44 -12.78
CA TRP A 83 -0.15 2.70 -14.12
C TRP A 83 0.83 2.11 -15.13
N GLN A 84 0.35 1.30 -16.05
CA GLN A 84 1.19 0.73 -17.09
C GLN A 84 1.12 1.59 -18.35
N ILE A 85 2.26 1.92 -18.91
CA ILE A 85 2.39 2.66 -20.16
C ILE A 85 1.90 1.77 -21.31
N GLU A 86 0.92 2.26 -22.06
CA GLU A 86 0.41 1.62 -23.28
C GLU A 86 0.98 2.27 -24.53
N ASN A 87 1.14 3.60 -24.50
CA ASN A 87 1.71 4.38 -25.60
C ASN A 87 2.39 5.64 -25.10
N ILE A 88 3.37 6.12 -25.85
CA ILE A 88 4.12 7.37 -25.60
C ILE A 88 4.16 8.17 -26.89
N LYS A 89 3.78 9.45 -26.81
CA LYS A 89 3.91 10.39 -27.91
C LYS A 89 4.33 11.75 -27.36
N ASP A 90 5.52 12.20 -27.72
CA ASP A 90 6.09 13.45 -27.21
C ASP A 90 6.04 13.49 -25.65
N LYS A 91 5.39 14.49 -25.08
CA LYS A 91 5.17 14.64 -23.64
C LYS A 91 3.92 13.92 -23.12
N THR A 92 3.34 13.02 -23.88
CA THR A 92 2.05 12.41 -23.54
C THR A 92 2.19 10.91 -23.32
N LEU A 93 1.66 10.44 -22.20
CA LEU A 93 1.56 9.04 -21.83
C LEU A 93 0.10 8.60 -21.90
N GLU A 94 -0.15 7.53 -22.62
CA GLU A 94 -1.41 6.78 -22.53
C GLU A 94 -1.18 5.59 -21.61
N MET A 95 -1.95 5.50 -20.52
CA MET A 95 -1.73 4.51 -19.46
C MET A 95 -3.03 3.82 -19.06
N SER A 96 -2.91 2.57 -18.63
CA SER A 96 -3.98 1.78 -18.01
C SER A 96 -3.58 1.31 -16.60
N TYR A 97 -4.50 0.76 -15.83
CA TYR A 97 -4.11 0.05 -14.61
C TYR A 97 -3.18 -1.12 -14.94
N ALA A 98 -2.09 -1.25 -14.21
CA ALA A 98 -1.08 -2.29 -14.49
C ALA A 98 -1.64 -3.71 -14.48
N LYS A 99 -2.57 -4.02 -13.59
CA LYS A 99 -3.24 -5.32 -13.54
C LYS A 99 -4.53 -5.36 -14.35
N TYR A 100 -5.36 -4.36 -14.23
CA TYR A 100 -6.74 -4.38 -14.74
C TYR A 100 -6.86 -3.53 -16.00
N ARG A 101 -6.05 -3.82 -17.03
CA ARG A 101 -5.97 -3.03 -18.28
C ARG A 101 -7.30 -2.77 -18.99
N ASN A 102 -8.28 -3.64 -18.80
CA ASN A 102 -9.62 -3.49 -19.40
C ASN A 102 -10.67 -2.94 -18.44
N GLN A 103 -10.29 -2.65 -17.19
CA GLN A 103 -11.20 -2.06 -16.23
C GLN A 103 -11.46 -0.59 -16.55
N ARG A 104 -12.71 -0.16 -16.34
CA ARG A 104 -13.06 1.26 -16.47
C ARG A 104 -12.37 2.07 -15.37
N ILE A 105 -11.77 3.17 -15.79
CA ILE A 105 -11.06 4.11 -14.93
C ILE A 105 -12.00 5.25 -14.55
N SER A 106 -12.09 5.55 -13.26
CA SER A 106 -12.68 6.80 -12.79
C SER A 106 -11.63 7.91 -12.87
N ILE A 107 -12.00 9.08 -13.35
CA ILE A 107 -11.11 10.25 -13.38
C ILE A 107 -10.62 10.64 -11.98
N SER A 108 -11.38 10.34 -10.94
CA SER A 108 -11.00 10.62 -9.55
C SER A 108 -9.81 9.81 -9.07
N SER A 109 -9.62 8.61 -9.61
CA SER A 109 -8.46 7.76 -9.29
C SER A 109 -7.24 8.04 -10.17
N ALA A 110 -7.37 8.88 -11.20
CA ALA A 110 -6.26 9.29 -12.05
C ALA A 110 -5.38 10.35 -11.37
N PRO A 111 -4.11 10.49 -11.79
CA PRO A 111 -3.29 11.64 -11.39
C PRO A 111 -4.00 12.96 -11.75
N LYS A 112 -3.64 14.01 -11.04
CA LYS A 112 -4.22 15.36 -11.24
C LYS A 112 -3.14 16.30 -11.80
N ALA A 113 -3.55 17.38 -12.45
CA ALA A 113 -2.63 18.44 -12.83
C ALA A 113 -1.85 18.93 -11.62
N GLY A 114 -0.53 19.07 -11.75
CA GLY A 114 0.40 19.40 -10.67
C GLY A 114 0.95 18.18 -9.90
N ASP A 115 0.41 16.98 -10.09
CA ASP A 115 1.00 15.77 -9.52
C ASP A 115 2.35 15.44 -10.17
N THR A 116 3.09 14.56 -9.52
CA THR A 116 4.38 14.08 -9.99
C THR A 116 4.29 12.60 -10.35
N LEU A 117 4.48 12.29 -11.62
CA LEU A 117 4.70 10.92 -12.06
C LEU A 117 6.09 10.46 -11.63
N GLU A 118 6.17 9.26 -11.12
CA GLU A 118 7.40 8.56 -10.79
C GLU A 118 7.67 7.54 -11.89
N LEU A 119 8.67 7.83 -12.72
CA LEU A 119 9.03 7.03 -13.86
C LEU A 119 10.12 6.02 -13.47
N PRO A 120 10.00 4.75 -13.87
CA PRO A 120 10.97 3.70 -13.53
C PRO A 120 12.26 3.85 -14.32
N CYS A 121 13.28 3.04 -14.01
CA CYS A 121 14.47 2.90 -14.83
C CYS A 121 14.40 1.64 -15.72
N PRO A 122 15.22 1.57 -16.78
CA PRO A 122 15.21 0.41 -17.67
C PRO A 122 15.58 -0.92 -17.00
N GLU A 123 16.45 -0.87 -15.99
CA GLU A 123 16.94 -2.04 -15.25
C GLU A 123 15.93 -2.55 -14.21
N ASN A 124 14.98 -1.69 -13.82
CA ASN A 124 13.95 -2.05 -12.84
C ASN A 124 12.65 -1.28 -13.08
N TYR A 125 11.67 -1.94 -13.66
CA TYR A 125 10.38 -1.35 -14.02
C TYR A 125 9.49 -0.95 -12.83
N MET A 126 9.96 -1.15 -11.61
CA MET A 126 9.25 -0.76 -10.38
C MET A 126 9.98 0.33 -9.58
N ARG A 127 11.27 0.58 -9.88
CA ARG A 127 12.07 1.56 -9.13
C ARG A 127 12.01 2.94 -9.79
N PRO A 128 11.40 3.94 -9.13
CA PRO A 128 11.36 5.29 -9.69
C PRO A 128 12.74 5.92 -9.63
N THR A 129 13.18 6.49 -10.76
CA THR A 129 14.46 7.22 -10.89
C THR A 129 14.29 8.59 -11.51
N HIS A 130 13.18 8.83 -12.20
CA HIS A 130 12.87 10.11 -12.83
C HIS A 130 11.48 10.59 -12.41
N PHE A 131 11.26 11.88 -12.54
CA PHE A 131 10.03 12.52 -12.08
C PHE A 131 9.55 13.48 -13.17
N ALA A 132 8.27 13.44 -13.50
CA ALA A 132 7.67 14.35 -14.48
C ALA A 132 6.40 14.98 -13.91
N LYS A 133 6.27 16.29 -13.99
CA LYS A 133 5.08 17.01 -13.54
C LYS A 133 3.94 16.82 -14.53
N VAL A 134 2.75 16.56 -14.01
CA VAL A 134 1.52 16.42 -14.79
C VAL A 134 1.00 17.81 -15.16
N GLU A 135 0.87 18.08 -16.45
CA GLU A 135 0.23 19.29 -17.00
C GLU A 135 -1.30 19.11 -17.04
N SER A 136 -1.74 17.99 -17.62
CA SER A 136 -3.17 17.71 -17.76
C SER A 136 -3.45 16.21 -17.82
N VAL A 137 -4.69 15.84 -17.50
CA VAL A 137 -5.16 14.45 -17.54
C VAL A 137 -6.55 14.40 -18.16
N SER A 138 -6.75 13.44 -19.03
CA SER A 138 -8.08 13.09 -19.55
C SER A 138 -8.25 11.56 -19.55
N VAL A 139 -9.48 11.12 -19.69
CA VAL A 139 -9.82 9.70 -19.81
C VAL A 139 -10.20 9.42 -21.25
N SER A 140 -9.72 8.31 -21.80
CA SER A 140 -10.07 7.86 -23.16
C SER A 140 -11.60 7.67 -23.33
N PRO A 141 -12.12 7.75 -24.54
CA PRO A 141 -13.58 7.61 -24.79
C PRO A 141 -14.15 6.27 -24.28
N ASP A 142 -13.37 5.17 -24.35
CA ASP A 142 -13.76 3.86 -23.83
C ASP A 142 -13.62 3.75 -22.30
N LYS A 143 -13.07 4.77 -21.65
CA LYS A 143 -12.77 4.86 -20.21
C LYS A 143 -11.83 3.78 -19.69
N LYS A 144 -11.01 3.18 -20.53
CA LYS A 144 -10.06 2.14 -20.12
C LYS A 144 -8.63 2.66 -19.94
N ARG A 145 -8.35 3.88 -20.39
CA ARG A 145 -7.05 4.52 -20.34
C ARG A 145 -7.15 5.94 -19.84
N ILE A 146 -6.08 6.42 -19.26
CA ILE A 146 -5.85 7.84 -19.01
C ILE A 146 -4.82 8.35 -20.01
N ILE A 147 -4.98 9.59 -20.41
CA ILE A 147 -4.06 10.32 -21.26
C ILE A 147 -3.48 11.44 -20.41
N VAL A 148 -2.19 11.33 -20.11
CA VAL A 148 -1.48 12.26 -19.22
C VAL A 148 -0.45 13.01 -20.02
N LYS A 149 -0.57 14.33 -20.09
CA LYS A 149 0.44 15.23 -20.64
C LYS A 149 1.33 15.72 -19.50
N THR A 150 2.64 15.69 -19.70
CA THR A 150 3.64 16.19 -18.76
C THR A 150 4.15 17.57 -19.14
N CYS A 151 4.56 18.37 -18.14
CA CYS A 151 5.26 19.64 -18.36
C CYS A 151 6.66 19.38 -18.93
N ASP A 152 7.30 18.33 -18.44
CA ASP A 152 8.68 17.97 -18.73
C ASP A 152 8.77 17.07 -19.97
N GLU A 153 9.93 17.06 -20.62
CA GLU A 153 10.25 16.05 -21.64
C GLU A 153 10.36 14.66 -20.98
N LEU A 154 9.86 13.65 -21.67
CA LEU A 154 9.95 12.28 -21.19
C LEU A 154 11.31 11.68 -21.57
N PRO A 155 11.92 10.86 -20.69
CA PRO A 155 13.17 10.20 -21.00
C PRO A 155 13.08 9.32 -22.24
N GLN A 156 14.10 9.34 -23.09
CA GLN A 156 14.12 8.54 -24.35
C GLN A 156 14.08 7.02 -24.11
N TRP A 157 14.53 6.56 -22.96
CA TRP A 157 14.50 5.15 -22.59
C TRP A 157 13.12 4.69 -22.08
N LEU A 158 12.20 5.63 -21.81
CA LEU A 158 10.87 5.26 -21.34
C LEU A 158 10.12 4.48 -22.42
N ALA A 159 9.56 3.35 -22.05
CA ALA A 159 8.97 2.41 -22.99
C ALA A 159 7.59 1.89 -22.55
N LYS A 160 6.89 1.33 -23.49
CA LYS A 160 5.66 0.58 -23.24
C LYS A 160 5.92 -0.54 -22.21
N ASP A 161 4.90 -0.87 -21.45
CA ASP A 161 4.90 -1.88 -20.38
C ASP A 161 5.65 -1.49 -19.09
N MET A 162 6.35 -0.36 -19.05
CA MET A 162 6.89 0.18 -17.82
C MET A 162 5.78 0.64 -16.87
N ALA A 163 6.02 0.52 -15.57
CA ALA A 163 5.06 0.88 -14.52
C ALA A 163 5.35 2.28 -13.97
N VAL A 164 4.35 3.12 -13.96
CA VAL A 164 4.41 4.49 -13.44
C VAL A 164 3.62 4.56 -12.14
N SER A 165 4.18 5.18 -11.12
CA SER A 165 3.46 5.53 -9.89
C SER A 165 3.25 7.05 -9.77
N VAL A 166 2.44 7.46 -8.81
CA VAL A 166 2.16 8.87 -8.53
C VAL A 166 2.68 9.19 -7.13
N LYS A 167 3.60 10.13 -7.03
CA LYS A 167 4.26 10.49 -5.77
C LYS A 167 3.27 10.91 -4.69
N GLU A 168 2.24 11.65 -5.06
CA GLU A 168 1.22 12.16 -4.15
C GLU A 168 0.30 11.06 -3.58
N TYR A 169 0.30 9.84 -4.17
CA TYR A 169 -0.43 8.67 -3.66
C TYR A 169 0.35 7.87 -2.61
N ARG A 170 1.35 8.49 -2.02
CA ARG A 170 2.12 7.98 -0.89
C ARG A 170 1.91 8.87 0.34
N PRO A 171 0.78 8.73 1.05
CA PRO A 171 0.51 9.51 2.25
C PRO A 171 1.54 9.23 3.34
N LYS A 172 1.82 10.19 4.20
CA LYS A 172 2.51 9.93 5.46
C LYS A 172 1.60 9.16 6.39
N VAL A 173 2.11 8.12 7.02
CA VAL A 173 1.31 7.20 7.83
C VAL A 173 1.78 7.19 9.28
N ARG A 174 0.83 7.30 10.20
CA ARG A 174 1.04 7.13 11.64
C ARG A 174 0.04 6.11 12.18
N ILE A 175 0.53 4.95 12.62
CA ILE A 175 -0.27 3.92 13.28
C ILE A 175 0.26 3.76 14.70
N GLU A 176 -0.56 4.06 15.70
CA GLU A 176 -0.10 4.10 17.08
C GLU A 176 -1.13 3.53 18.06
N ASN A 177 -0.67 2.81 19.08
CA ASN A 177 -1.51 2.22 20.14
C ASN A 177 -2.59 1.31 19.58
N CYS A 178 -2.30 0.53 18.54
CA CYS A 178 -3.27 -0.35 17.91
C CYS A 178 -3.05 -1.81 18.29
N ARG A 179 -4.14 -2.60 18.29
CA ARG A 179 -4.11 -4.05 18.48
C ARG A 179 -4.66 -4.76 17.26
N VAL A 180 -3.96 -5.81 16.85
CA VAL A 180 -4.34 -6.66 15.72
C VAL A 180 -4.31 -8.09 16.17
N GLY A 181 -5.40 -8.83 15.96
CA GLY A 181 -5.48 -10.22 16.36
C GLY A 181 -6.38 -11.07 15.48
N TYR A 182 -6.07 -12.38 15.41
CA TYR A 182 -6.88 -13.38 14.69
C TYR A 182 -7.18 -12.98 13.25
N VAL A 183 -6.19 -12.46 12.55
CA VAL A 183 -6.30 -11.95 11.17
C VAL A 183 -5.86 -13.01 10.19
N ARG A 184 -6.61 -13.14 9.12
CA ARG A 184 -6.25 -14.01 8.01
C ARG A 184 -5.46 -13.29 6.97
N PRO A 185 -4.94 -12.89 6.21
CA PRO A 185 -3.59 -13.15 5.82
C PRO A 185 -2.62 -12.26 6.57
N ARG A 186 -2.90 -10.97 6.74
CA ARG A 186 -1.87 -10.05 7.26
C ARG A 186 -2.47 -9.05 8.27
N GLY A 187 -1.59 -8.51 9.11
CA GLY A 187 -1.93 -7.36 9.93
C GLY A 187 -1.98 -6.08 9.08
N PHE A 188 -0.84 -5.41 8.91
CA PHE A 188 -0.75 -4.20 8.11
C PHE A 188 0.00 -4.45 6.81
N LEU A 189 -0.59 -4.07 5.69
CA LEU A 189 0.07 -3.94 4.40
C LEU A 189 0.34 -2.45 4.15
N ILE A 190 1.63 -2.08 4.09
CA ILE A 190 2.07 -0.68 4.04
C ILE A 190 2.90 -0.47 2.79
N GLN A 191 2.38 0.36 1.88
CA GLN A 191 3.00 0.66 0.61
C GLN A 191 3.06 2.18 0.43
N THR A 192 3.93 2.84 1.20
CA THR A 192 4.03 4.30 1.23
C THR A 192 5.41 4.78 1.68
N THR A 193 5.59 6.08 1.78
CA THR A 193 6.81 6.74 2.25
C THR A 193 6.53 7.54 3.51
N GLY A 194 7.41 7.43 4.51
CA GLY A 194 7.26 8.14 5.79
C GLY A 194 6.19 7.53 6.68
N ALA A 195 6.29 6.22 6.97
CA ALA A 195 5.37 5.52 7.87
C ALA A 195 5.99 5.25 9.24
N VAL A 196 5.22 5.49 10.30
CA VAL A 196 5.57 5.13 11.68
C VAL A 196 4.50 4.20 12.24
N VAL A 197 4.92 2.98 12.62
CA VAL A 197 4.11 2.03 13.39
C VAL A 197 4.70 1.93 14.78
N LYS A 198 3.97 2.40 15.79
CA LYS A 198 4.50 2.52 17.14
C LYS A 198 3.55 1.99 18.20
N ASN A 199 4.11 1.33 19.23
CA ASN A 199 3.35 0.83 20.39
C ASN A 199 2.12 0.01 19.98
N CYS A 200 2.30 -0.87 18.98
CA CYS A 200 1.25 -1.75 18.48
C CYS A 200 1.49 -3.19 18.91
N SER A 201 0.41 -3.97 19.05
CA SER A 201 0.50 -5.39 19.33
C SER A 201 -0.18 -6.22 18.25
N PHE A 202 0.49 -7.28 17.84
CA PHE A 202 0.01 -8.23 16.85
C PHE A 202 0.00 -9.62 17.48
N LYS A 203 -1.11 -10.32 17.33
CA LYS A 203 -1.26 -11.64 17.92
C LYS A 203 -2.06 -12.58 17.02
N ASP A 204 -1.59 -13.85 16.93
CA ASP A 204 -2.31 -14.93 16.27
C ASP A 204 -2.69 -14.57 14.79
N THR A 205 -1.74 -14.10 14.00
CA THR A 205 -1.94 -13.86 12.57
C THR A 205 -1.59 -15.10 11.74
N VAL A 206 -2.35 -15.34 10.67
CA VAL A 206 -2.10 -16.49 9.78
C VAL A 206 -0.90 -16.28 8.88
N ALA A 207 -0.65 -15.05 8.45
CA ALA A 207 0.55 -14.66 7.71
C ALA A 207 1.30 -13.54 8.46
N MET A 208 2.07 -12.70 7.77
CA MET A 208 2.89 -11.65 8.36
C MET A 208 2.06 -10.62 9.14
N ALA A 209 2.60 -10.15 10.26
CA ALA A 209 1.98 -9.04 11.00
C ALA A 209 2.10 -7.72 10.24
N ILE A 210 3.27 -7.47 9.63
CA ILE A 210 3.48 -6.29 8.79
C ILE A 210 4.15 -6.74 7.49
N LEU A 211 3.53 -6.37 6.37
CA LEU A 211 4.08 -6.55 5.03
C LEU A 211 4.30 -5.18 4.38
N ILE A 212 5.52 -4.97 3.86
CA ILE A 212 5.89 -3.81 3.05
C ILE A 212 6.22 -4.35 1.67
N GLU A 213 5.30 -4.17 0.71
CA GLU A 213 5.43 -4.84 -0.58
C GLU A 213 5.08 -3.90 -1.73
N ALA A 214 5.87 -3.92 -2.78
CA ALA A 214 5.50 -3.34 -4.06
C ALA A 214 5.06 -4.48 -4.98
N ASP A 215 3.84 -4.44 -5.51
CA ASP A 215 3.25 -5.55 -6.25
C ASP A 215 2.82 -5.15 -7.67
N LEU A 216 3.69 -5.37 -8.65
CA LEU A 216 3.35 -5.20 -10.07
C LEU A 216 2.71 -6.46 -10.68
N ASN A 217 2.87 -7.62 -10.05
CA ASN A 217 2.46 -8.90 -10.61
C ASN A 217 1.01 -9.29 -10.26
N THR A 218 0.61 -9.10 -9.01
CA THR A 218 -0.65 -9.66 -8.50
C THR A 218 -1.78 -8.64 -8.49
N TRP A 219 -1.60 -7.50 -7.82
CA TRP A 219 -2.64 -6.49 -7.64
C TRP A 219 -2.39 -5.16 -8.36
N GLY A 220 -1.17 -4.93 -8.81
CA GLY A 220 -0.77 -3.64 -9.40
C GLY A 220 -0.74 -2.52 -8.35
N GLU A 221 -0.52 -2.87 -7.10
CA GLU A 221 -0.43 -1.95 -5.98
C GLU A 221 0.97 -1.34 -5.91
N SER A 222 1.05 -0.03 -5.84
CA SER A 222 2.32 0.69 -5.83
C SER A 222 2.71 1.09 -4.42
N ALA A 223 3.94 0.87 -4.04
CA ALA A 223 4.94 1.92 -3.96
C ALA A 223 6.33 1.33 -3.68
N ALA A 224 7.36 2.00 -4.17
CA ALA A 224 8.69 1.95 -3.58
C ALA A 224 8.61 2.58 -2.19
N SER A 225 8.53 1.76 -1.15
CA SER A 225 8.38 2.26 0.21
C SER A 225 9.71 2.76 0.75
N ASP A 226 9.69 3.87 1.51
CA ASP A 226 10.89 4.48 2.09
C ASP A 226 10.55 5.16 3.42
N ASP A 227 11.57 5.35 4.28
CA ASP A 227 11.46 6.00 5.58
C ASP A 227 10.35 5.38 6.45
N ILE A 228 10.44 4.05 6.65
CA ILE A 228 9.50 3.31 7.48
C ILE A 228 10.14 2.96 8.82
N LEU A 229 9.48 3.33 9.91
CA LEU A 229 9.88 3.00 11.26
C LEU A 229 8.81 2.14 11.95
N ILE A 230 9.19 0.94 12.39
CA ILE A 230 8.41 0.07 13.26
C ILE A 230 9.11 0.04 14.61
N THR A 231 8.44 0.53 15.65
CA THR A 231 9.08 0.65 16.97
C THR A 231 8.15 0.35 18.14
N ASP A 232 8.73 -0.15 19.22
CA ASP A 232 8.04 -0.40 20.49
C ASP A 232 6.83 -1.34 20.32
N CYS A 233 6.90 -2.30 19.37
CA CYS A 233 5.80 -3.22 19.05
C CYS A 233 6.02 -4.61 19.63
N VAL A 234 4.91 -5.33 19.85
CA VAL A 234 4.91 -6.72 20.32
C VAL A 234 4.28 -7.61 19.26
N PHE A 235 4.97 -8.69 18.92
CA PHE A 235 4.55 -9.70 17.95
C PHE A 235 4.48 -11.06 18.66
N GLU A 236 3.32 -11.72 18.66
CA GLU A 236 3.11 -13.00 19.33
C GLU A 236 2.36 -13.98 18.44
N ASN A 237 2.87 -15.19 18.26
CA ASN A 237 2.27 -16.24 17.44
C ASN A 237 1.99 -15.79 16.01
N ILE A 238 2.98 -15.19 15.34
CA ILE A 238 2.81 -14.62 14.02
C ILE A 238 3.13 -15.68 12.95
N ASN A 239 2.37 -15.59 11.84
CA ASN A 239 2.57 -16.39 10.63
C ASN A 239 2.42 -17.90 10.86
N SER A 240 1.28 -18.32 11.42
CA SER A 240 0.95 -19.74 11.66
C SER A 240 0.91 -20.57 10.36
N SER A 241 0.73 -19.93 9.19
CA SER A 241 0.80 -20.60 7.89
C SER A 241 2.23 -20.90 7.42
N LYS A 242 3.24 -20.40 8.13
CA LYS A 242 4.68 -20.53 7.80
C LYS A 242 5.06 -20.01 6.41
N ARG A 243 4.24 -19.14 5.84
CA ARG A 243 4.56 -18.49 4.55
C ARG A 243 5.83 -17.66 4.69
N ASN A 244 6.68 -17.73 3.69
CA ASN A 244 7.96 -17.00 3.66
C ASN A 244 8.87 -17.25 4.88
N GLY A 245 8.76 -18.43 5.54
CA GLY A 245 9.67 -18.83 6.61
C GLY A 245 9.32 -18.28 7.99
N GLU A 246 8.04 -18.13 8.33
CA GLU A 246 7.60 -17.70 9.68
C GLU A 246 8.01 -16.26 10.03
N VAL A 247 8.05 -15.37 9.04
CA VAL A 247 8.43 -13.96 9.21
C VAL A 247 7.28 -13.15 9.77
N ALA A 248 7.55 -12.30 10.76
CA ALA A 248 6.56 -11.38 11.34
C ALA A 248 6.53 -10.02 10.60
N VAL A 249 7.71 -9.47 10.30
CA VAL A 249 7.86 -8.24 9.50
C VAL A 249 8.62 -8.58 8.23
N PHE A 250 7.99 -8.33 7.09
CA PHE A 250 8.55 -8.67 5.80
C PHE A 250 8.50 -7.49 4.82
N ALA A 251 9.65 -7.17 4.23
CA ALA A 251 9.71 -6.28 3.08
C ALA A 251 10.05 -7.09 1.83
N SER A 252 9.26 -6.92 0.76
CA SER A 252 9.42 -7.67 -0.48
C SER A 252 8.93 -6.91 -1.71
N ALA A 253 9.16 -7.49 -2.89
CA ALA A 253 8.62 -6.98 -4.14
C ALA A 253 8.12 -8.13 -5.02
N LYS A 254 6.97 -7.94 -5.65
CA LYS A 254 6.41 -8.88 -6.64
C LYS A 254 6.51 -8.28 -8.04
N PHE A 255 7.55 -8.63 -8.74
CA PHE A 255 7.77 -8.21 -10.11
C PHE A 255 7.10 -9.15 -11.11
N LYS A 256 6.74 -8.60 -12.25
CA LYS A 256 6.14 -9.37 -13.34
C LYS A 256 7.23 -10.14 -14.08
N LYS A 257 7.03 -11.47 -14.23
CA LYS A 257 7.97 -12.33 -14.93
C LYS A 257 8.27 -11.80 -16.34
N GLY A 258 9.54 -11.74 -16.69
CA GLY A 258 10.02 -11.30 -18.01
C GLY A 258 10.23 -9.79 -18.13
N LEU A 259 9.92 -9.00 -17.10
CA LEU A 259 10.31 -7.59 -17.03
C LEU A 259 11.63 -7.42 -16.28
N PRO A 260 12.44 -6.41 -16.62
CA PRO A 260 13.65 -6.10 -15.88
C PRO A 260 13.38 -5.81 -14.40
N PHE A 261 14.18 -6.42 -13.54
CA PHE A 261 14.12 -6.21 -12.10
C PHE A 261 15.50 -6.43 -11.48
N GLU A 262 16.27 -5.38 -11.33
CA GLU A 262 17.60 -5.41 -10.71
C GLU A 262 17.70 -4.42 -9.55
N GLY A 263 18.46 -4.79 -8.51
CA GLY A 263 18.75 -3.97 -7.35
C GLY A 263 17.57 -3.82 -6.39
N ASN A 264 17.59 -2.73 -5.63
CA ASN A 264 16.62 -2.45 -4.59
C ASN A 264 15.44 -1.64 -5.14
N ILE A 265 14.27 -1.83 -4.54
CA ILE A 265 13.10 -0.99 -4.79
C ILE A 265 12.75 -0.13 -3.57
N HIS A 266 12.86 -0.70 -2.38
CA HIS A 266 12.57 0.01 -1.14
C HIS A 266 13.79 0.80 -0.64
N GLY A 267 13.52 1.94 -0.02
CA GLY A 267 14.50 2.72 0.72
C GLY A 267 14.71 2.19 2.14
N LYS A 268 14.84 3.09 3.10
CA LYS A 268 15.14 2.78 4.48
C LYS A 268 13.93 2.21 5.22
N ILE A 269 14.11 1.05 5.85
CA ILE A 269 13.14 0.42 6.75
C ILE A 269 13.85 0.07 8.04
N ALA A 270 13.32 0.51 9.18
CA ALA A 270 13.89 0.27 10.49
C ALA A 270 12.89 -0.40 11.43
N VAL A 271 13.36 -1.46 12.11
CA VAL A 271 12.62 -2.15 13.18
C VAL A 271 13.41 -1.99 14.47
N LYS A 272 12.83 -1.36 15.51
CA LYS A 272 13.52 -1.03 16.75
C LYS A 272 12.69 -1.34 17.98
N ASN A 273 13.32 -1.74 19.08
CA ASN A 273 12.68 -1.94 20.38
C ASN A 273 11.44 -2.84 20.32
N CYS A 274 11.44 -3.85 19.45
CA CYS A 274 10.30 -4.75 19.26
C CYS A 274 10.54 -6.08 19.97
N LEU A 275 9.47 -6.68 20.48
CA LEU A 275 9.49 -7.97 21.13
C LEU A 275 8.80 -9.02 20.24
N PHE A 276 9.49 -10.12 19.95
CA PHE A 276 8.99 -11.22 19.14
C PHE A 276 8.85 -12.49 20.01
N LYS A 277 7.66 -13.08 20.02
CA LYS A 277 7.36 -14.33 20.75
C LYS A 277 6.71 -15.32 19.79
N ASN A 278 7.29 -16.49 19.65
CA ASN A 278 6.79 -17.54 18.73
C ASN A 278 6.59 -17.02 17.28
N CYS A 279 7.61 -16.34 16.74
CA CYS A 279 7.60 -15.72 15.40
C CYS A 279 8.65 -16.32 14.45
N GLY A 280 9.09 -17.56 14.72
CA GLY A 280 10.16 -18.19 13.95
C GLY A 280 11.57 -17.72 14.33
N LYS A 281 12.58 -18.28 13.64
CA LYS A 281 13.98 -18.00 13.94
C LYS A 281 14.41 -16.61 13.50
N ASP A 282 13.94 -16.18 12.33
CA ASP A 282 14.27 -14.91 11.70
C ASP A 282 12.99 -14.08 11.50
N PRO A 283 12.46 -13.43 12.56
CA PRO A 283 11.15 -12.81 12.52
C PRO A 283 11.10 -11.53 11.67
N VAL A 284 12.24 -10.97 11.30
CA VAL A 284 12.35 -9.77 10.45
C VAL A 284 13.17 -10.11 9.22
N ARG A 285 12.58 -9.92 8.03
CA ARG A 285 13.28 -10.10 6.76
C ARG A 285 12.99 -8.93 5.82
N LEU A 286 14.04 -8.23 5.42
CA LEU A 286 13.95 -7.03 4.59
C LEU A 286 14.67 -7.30 3.26
N GLU A 287 13.89 -7.64 2.24
CA GLU A 287 14.38 -7.88 0.88
C GLU A 287 14.19 -6.64 0.01
N TYR A 288 15.07 -6.46 -0.97
CA TYR A 288 15.02 -5.34 -1.93
C TYR A 288 15.03 -3.95 -1.28
N THR A 289 15.70 -3.82 -0.15
CA THR A 289 15.83 -2.57 0.61
C THR A 289 17.23 -1.98 0.46
N SER A 290 17.35 -0.66 0.55
CA SER A 290 18.63 0.04 0.58
C SER A 290 19.13 0.31 2.02
N ASN A 291 18.80 -0.56 2.95
CA ASN A 291 19.35 -0.47 4.30
C ASN A 291 20.87 -0.67 4.28
N PRO A 292 21.64 0.16 4.97
CA PRO A 292 23.07 -0.04 5.14
C PRO A 292 23.36 -1.27 6.00
#